data_792360cc97162909241f489112965759
#
_entry.id   792360cc97162909241f489112965759
#
_cell.length_a   1.000
_cell.length_b   1.000
_cell.length_c   1.000
_cell.angle_alpha   90.00
_cell.angle_beta   90.00
_cell.angle_gamma   90.00
#
_symmetry.space_group_name_H-M   'P 1'
#
loop_
_entity.id
_entity.type
_entity.pdbx_description
1 polymer ?
#
loop_
_entity_poly.entity_id
_entity_poly.type
_entity_poly.pdbx_seq_one_letter_code
_entity_poly.pdbx_strand_id
1 'polypeptide(L)'
;MTPDTIRQLIEQGLPGARAHVQGDDGVHFEALVVCDAFQGKLPLARHRMVNDILREYFDNGALHALALKTKTPAEAGEQGIAQRESGKNDSR
;
A
#
# COMPACT_ATOMS: atom_id res chain seq x y z
N MET A 1 14.79 6.39 8.08
CA MET A 1 13.66 6.57 7.14
C MET A 1 12.50 7.25 7.83
N THR A 2 11.68 7.93 7.05
CA THR A 2 10.45 8.52 7.56
C THR A 2 9.28 7.91 6.82
N PRO A 3 8.07 7.97 7.40
CA PRO A 3 6.89 7.48 6.70
C PRO A 3 6.70 8.15 5.34
N ASP A 4 6.96 9.44 5.25
CA ASP A 4 6.78 10.15 3.99
C ASP A 4 7.76 9.69 2.91
N THR A 5 9.00 9.41 3.29
CA THR A 5 9.99 8.88 2.35
C THR A 5 9.55 7.51 1.82
N ILE A 6 9.07 6.65 2.70
CA ILE A 6 8.59 5.33 2.30
C ILE A 6 7.41 5.47 1.34
N ARG A 7 6.46 6.36 1.67
CA ARG A 7 5.31 6.63 0.80
C ARG A 7 5.76 7.04 -0.59
N GLN A 8 6.69 7.99 -0.67
CA GLN A 8 7.17 8.49 -1.95
C GLN A 8 7.84 7.40 -2.77
N LEU A 9 8.66 6.57 -2.14
CA LEU A 9 9.33 5.48 -2.83
C LEU A 9 8.34 4.49 -3.41
N ILE A 10 7.32 4.14 -2.64
CA ILE A 10 6.30 3.20 -3.11
C ILE A 10 5.52 3.82 -4.28
N GLU A 11 5.09 5.07 -4.14
CA GLU A 11 4.29 5.71 -5.17
C GLU A 11 5.07 5.93 -6.45
N GLN A 12 6.37 6.21 -6.35
CA GLN A 12 7.21 6.36 -7.52
C GLN A 12 7.48 5.03 -8.21
N GLY A 13 7.66 3.99 -7.43
CA GLY A 13 7.98 2.67 -7.98
C GLY A 13 6.78 1.90 -8.48
N LEU A 14 5.58 2.31 -8.12
CA LEU A 14 4.36 1.60 -8.49
C LEU A 14 3.36 2.62 -9.01
N PRO A 15 3.38 2.88 -10.33
CA PRO A 15 2.52 3.93 -10.90
C PRO A 15 1.05 3.71 -10.58
N GLY A 16 0.40 4.78 -10.17
CA GLY A 16 -1.01 4.72 -9.78
C GLY A 16 -1.25 4.29 -8.35
N ALA A 17 -0.22 3.94 -7.62
CA ALA A 17 -0.38 3.53 -6.23
C ALA A 17 -0.59 4.74 -5.33
N ARG A 18 -1.35 4.51 -4.27
CA ARG A 18 -1.45 5.44 -3.15
C ARG A 18 -1.02 4.70 -1.90
N ALA A 19 -0.11 5.29 -1.17
CA ALA A 19 0.44 4.67 0.01
C ALA A 19 0.14 5.53 1.23
N HIS A 20 -0.29 4.88 2.30
CA HIS A 20 -0.51 5.51 3.60
C HIS A 20 0.45 4.85 4.56
N VAL A 21 1.42 5.58 5.04
CA VAL A 21 2.51 5.02 5.85
C VAL A 21 2.54 5.72 7.20
N GLN A 22 2.66 4.93 8.27
CA GLN A 22 2.71 5.43 9.63
C GLN A 22 3.88 4.79 10.36
N GLY A 23 4.40 5.50 11.33
CA GLY A 23 5.46 5.03 12.20
C GLY A 23 6.06 6.22 12.92
N ASP A 24 6.31 6.08 14.23
CA ASP A 24 6.77 7.20 15.03
C ASP A 24 8.10 6.95 15.72
N ASP A 25 8.68 5.76 15.60
CA ASP A 25 9.94 5.45 16.24
C ASP A 25 11.13 5.37 15.26
N GLY A 26 10.88 5.57 13.97
CA GLY A 26 11.94 5.51 12.96
C GLY A 26 12.40 4.11 12.60
N VAL A 27 11.80 3.09 13.20
CA VAL A 27 12.21 1.70 13.03
C VAL A 27 11.08 0.82 12.53
N HIS A 28 9.90 0.94 13.14
CA HIS A 28 8.73 0.13 12.82
C HIS A 28 7.75 0.97 12.03
N PHE A 29 7.34 0.47 10.87
CA PHE A 29 6.43 1.18 9.99
C PHE A 29 5.27 0.29 9.59
N GLU A 30 4.13 0.92 9.32
CA GLU A 30 2.96 0.27 8.77
C GLU A 30 2.58 0.99 7.50
N ALA A 31 2.27 0.23 6.45
CA ALA A 31 1.86 0.81 5.18
C ALA A 31 0.62 0.12 4.65
N LEU A 32 -0.30 0.93 4.16
CA LEU A 32 -1.42 0.48 3.34
C LEU A 32 -1.16 1.00 1.93
N VAL A 33 -1.10 0.10 0.96
CA VAL A 33 -0.85 0.46 -0.43
C VAL A 33 -2.06 0.05 -1.25
N VAL A 34 -2.63 1.01 -1.96
CA VAL A 34 -3.80 0.81 -2.82
C VAL A 34 -3.35 1.01 -4.25
N CYS A 35 -3.54 0.01 -5.09
CA CYS A 35 -3.09 0.10 -6.49
C CYS A 35 -3.90 -0.83 -7.38
N ASP A 36 -4.25 -0.35 -8.58
CA ASP A 36 -4.93 -1.17 -9.58
C ASP A 36 -4.07 -2.36 -10.01
N ALA A 37 -2.75 -2.21 -9.96
CA ALA A 37 -1.85 -3.28 -10.38
C ALA A 37 -1.96 -4.52 -9.51
N PHE A 38 -2.60 -4.43 -8.35
CA PHE A 38 -2.80 -5.59 -7.48
C PHE A 38 -3.97 -6.46 -7.91
N GLN A 39 -4.77 -6.01 -8.87
CA GLN A 39 -5.93 -6.74 -9.29
C GLN A 39 -5.53 -8.10 -9.85
N GLY A 40 -6.21 -9.15 -9.42
CA GLY A 40 -5.90 -10.49 -9.86
C GLY A 40 -4.70 -11.13 -9.20
N LYS A 41 -4.05 -10.44 -8.26
CA LYS A 41 -2.87 -10.97 -7.58
C LYS A 41 -3.20 -11.31 -6.14
N LEU A 42 -2.63 -12.41 -5.67
CA LEU A 42 -2.76 -12.84 -4.28
C LEU A 42 -1.88 -11.96 -3.37
N PRO A 43 -2.17 -11.92 -2.07
CA PRO A 43 -1.43 -11.04 -1.16
C PRO A 43 0.08 -11.20 -1.21
N LEU A 44 0.59 -12.42 -1.31
CA LEU A 44 2.03 -12.62 -1.35
C LEU A 44 2.67 -11.94 -2.57
N ALA A 45 2.03 -12.06 -3.73
CA ALA A 45 2.54 -11.43 -4.93
C ALA A 45 2.51 -9.91 -4.82
N ARG A 46 1.45 -9.37 -4.23
CA ARG A 46 1.33 -7.93 -4.00
C ARG A 46 2.42 -7.43 -3.07
N HIS A 47 2.67 -8.17 -1.99
CA HIS A 47 3.71 -7.81 -1.02
C HIS A 47 5.08 -7.82 -1.68
N ARG A 48 5.34 -8.79 -2.56
CA ARG A 48 6.61 -8.83 -3.28
C ARG A 48 6.80 -7.63 -4.18
N MET A 49 5.75 -7.15 -4.81
CA MET A 49 5.83 -5.96 -5.66
C MET A 49 6.29 -4.75 -4.86
N VAL A 50 5.74 -4.57 -3.67
CA VAL A 50 6.12 -3.44 -2.82
C VAL A 50 7.52 -3.66 -2.23
N ASN A 51 7.79 -4.85 -1.75
CA ASN A 51 9.09 -5.13 -1.13
C ASN A 51 10.23 -5.03 -2.13
N ASP A 52 10.00 -5.36 -3.40
CA ASP A 52 11.04 -5.19 -4.41
C ASP A 52 11.40 -3.72 -4.60
N ILE A 53 10.44 -2.82 -4.50
CA ILE A 53 10.70 -1.38 -4.59
C ILE A 53 11.59 -0.93 -3.43
N LEU A 54 11.40 -1.51 -2.26
CA LEU A 54 12.09 -1.09 -1.04
C LEU A 54 13.30 -1.97 -0.72
N ARG A 55 13.64 -2.93 -1.58
CA ARG A 55 14.67 -3.93 -1.30
C ARG A 55 16.00 -3.31 -0.91
N GLU A 56 16.42 -2.29 -1.62
CA GLU A 56 17.68 -1.63 -1.36
C GLU A 56 17.76 -1.10 0.07
N TYR A 57 16.66 -0.60 0.57
CA TYR A 57 16.59 0.01 1.90
C TYR A 57 16.51 -1.04 3.00
N PHE A 58 15.92 -2.19 2.71
CA PHE A 58 16.00 -3.34 3.62
C PHE A 58 17.44 -3.87 3.67
N ASP A 59 18.07 -4.00 2.50
CA ASP A 59 19.40 -4.59 2.41
C ASP A 59 20.46 -3.72 3.10
N ASN A 60 20.34 -2.40 2.99
CA ASN A 60 21.33 -1.51 3.59
C ASN A 60 21.01 -1.13 5.05
N GLY A 61 19.95 -1.65 5.61
CA GLY A 61 19.59 -1.42 6.99
C GLY A 61 18.87 -0.11 7.26
N ALA A 62 18.54 0.66 6.23
CA ALA A 62 17.79 1.91 6.43
C ALA A 62 16.35 1.63 6.83
N LEU A 63 15.82 0.48 6.46
CA LEU A 63 14.47 0.06 6.78
C LEU A 63 14.53 -1.32 7.41
N HIS A 64 13.97 -1.48 8.61
CA HIS A 64 14.08 -2.73 9.37
C HIS A 64 12.81 -3.54 9.33
N ALA A 65 11.67 -2.91 9.53
CA ALA A 65 10.40 -3.64 9.61
C ALA A 65 9.29 -2.82 8.97
N LEU A 66 8.47 -3.48 8.16
CA LEU A 66 7.34 -2.85 7.50
C LEU A 66 6.17 -3.83 7.53
N ALA A 67 5.12 -3.48 8.28
CA ALA A 67 3.86 -4.21 8.23
C ALA A 67 3.08 -3.68 7.05
N LEU A 68 2.70 -4.57 6.13
CA LEU A 68 2.19 -4.16 4.84
C LEU A 68 0.79 -4.72 4.60
N LYS A 69 -0.13 -3.85 4.20
CA LYS A 69 -1.44 -4.22 3.69
C LYS A 69 -1.55 -3.73 2.26
N THR A 70 -2.07 -4.55 1.39
CA THR A 70 -2.20 -4.22 -0.04
C THR A 70 -3.63 -4.45 -0.48
N LYS A 71 -4.18 -3.48 -1.20
CA LYS A 71 -5.58 -3.54 -1.66
C LYS A 71 -5.68 -2.97 -3.05
N THR A 72 -6.65 -3.50 -3.81
CA THR A 72 -7.08 -2.80 -5.02
C THR A 72 -7.97 -1.64 -4.60
N PRO A 73 -8.21 -0.67 -5.49
CA PRO A 73 -9.17 0.40 -5.18
C PRO A 73 -10.54 -0.13 -4.78
N ALA A 74 -11.02 -1.17 -5.45
CA ALA A 74 -12.31 -1.76 -5.09
C ALA A 74 -12.30 -2.34 -3.68
N GLU A 75 -11.21 -3.06 -3.33
CA GLU A 75 -11.08 -3.63 -1.98
C GLU A 75 -10.98 -2.55 -0.93
N ALA A 76 -10.39 -1.43 -1.27
CA ALA A 76 -10.30 -0.31 -0.34
C ALA A 76 -11.61 0.48 -0.25
N GLY A 77 -12.61 0.16 -1.06
CA GLY A 77 -13.89 0.82 -1.04
C GLY A 77 -13.95 2.13 -1.82
N GLU A 78 -12.90 2.48 -2.52
CA GLU A 78 -12.84 3.77 -3.18
C GLU A 78 -13.80 3.87 -4.35
N GLN A 79 -13.84 2.85 -5.19
CA GLN A 79 -14.78 2.84 -6.29
C GLN A 79 -16.18 2.58 -5.80
N GLY A 80 -16.30 1.74 -4.78
CA GLY A 80 -17.59 1.42 -4.23
C GLY A 80 -18.28 2.59 -3.59
N ILE A 81 -17.52 3.50 -3.01
CA ILE A 81 -18.11 4.68 -2.41
C ILE A 81 -18.83 5.52 -3.44
N ALA A 82 -18.20 5.74 -4.56
CA ALA A 82 -18.80 6.54 -5.61
C ALA A 82 -20.03 5.88 -6.22
N GLN A 83 -20.04 4.56 -6.22
CA GLN A 83 -21.14 3.84 -6.83
C GLN A 83 -22.24 3.52 -5.88
N ARG A 84 -21.91 3.52 -4.62
CA ARG A 84 -22.83 3.04 -3.62
C ARG A 84 -23.91 3.99 -3.28
N GLU A 85 -23.88 5.06 -3.87
CA GLU A 85 -24.97 5.91 -3.76
C GLU A 85 -26.17 5.31 -4.22
N SER A 86 -26.00 4.27 -4.81
CA SER A 86 -27.05 3.44 -5.09
C SER A 86 -27.14 2.42 -4.04
N GLY A 87 -26.69 2.29 -3.18
CA GLY A 87 -26.88 1.31 -2.31
C GLY A 87 -26.22 0.40 -1.70
N LYS A 88 -26.18 0.68 -1.65
CA LYS A 88 -25.93 0.10 -1.02
C LYS A 88 -25.69 -0.47 -0.56
N ASN A 89 -25.67 -0.31 -0.55
CA ASN A 89 -25.64 -0.74 -0.04
C ASN A 89 -25.70 -1.22 0.27
N ASP A 90 -25.79 -1.08 0.19
CA ASP A 90 -26.01 -1.42 0.54
C ASP A 90 -26.08 -1.94 0.87
N SER A 91 -26.03 -1.83 0.95
CA SER A 91 -26.21 -2.19 1.24
C SER A 91 -26.33 -2.66 1.59
N ARG A 92 -26.26 -2.50 1.60
CA ARG A 92 -26.43 -2.75 1.86
C ARG A 92 -26.68 -2.91 2.35
#